data_b4779bed1060e0a7fb9e61862de185ca
#
_entry.id   b4779bed1060e0a7fb9e61862de185ca
#
_cell.length_a   1.000
_cell.length_b   1.000
_cell.length_c   1.000
_cell.angle_alpha   90.00
_cell.angle_beta   90.00
_cell.angle_gamma   90.00
#
_symmetry.space_group_name_H-M   'P 1'
#
loop_
_entity.id
_entity.type
_entity.pdbx_description
1 polymer ?
#
loop_
_entity_poly.entity_id
_entity_poly.type
_entity_poly.pdbx_seq_one_letter_code
_entity_poly.pdbx_strand_id
1 'polypeptide(L)'
;MKKKVLQIICLAFIIAFPFGKAIAQHKKIPVVVITDLYHPYQDPGDNMDLIMGFGLPDVDLKAVLLDITDAFRKDTADHPTLWKDPRGPREAGIIPVEQLSYIFNKKVPYGIGPLSMMKSEEDRMEYLPGYEQEAIDILLEVLKKSKEPVEVLSFGSARILAVAYNHAPKLMKQKIHKIHLSAGTASKNHELGSDAGANAIPGGEWNVALDVFAFNRILKSDLP
;
A
#
# COMPACT_ATOMS: atom_id res chain seq x y z
N MET A 1 27.30 -31.68 -57.10
CA MET A 1 27.10 -32.01 -55.68
C MET A 1 27.24 -30.80 -54.70
N LYS A 2 28.23 -29.95 -54.86
CA LYS A 2 28.47 -28.82 -53.92
C LYS A 2 27.34 -27.77 -53.82
N LYS A 3 26.61 -27.47 -54.90
CA LYS A 3 25.48 -26.48 -54.86
C LYS A 3 24.23 -27.00 -54.12
N LYS A 4 23.92 -28.28 -54.16
CA LYS A 4 22.76 -28.88 -53.45
C LYS A 4 22.99 -28.95 -51.95
N VAL A 5 24.24 -29.19 -51.52
CA VAL A 5 24.58 -29.21 -50.07
C VAL A 5 24.45 -27.85 -49.48
N LEU A 6 24.83 -26.78 -50.18
CA LEU A 6 24.71 -25.40 -49.68
C LEU A 6 23.25 -24.95 -49.52
N GLN A 7 22.35 -25.40 -50.43
CA GLN A 7 20.92 -25.06 -50.32
C GLN A 7 20.25 -25.78 -49.14
N ILE A 8 20.65 -27.02 -48.79
CA ILE A 8 20.13 -27.77 -47.65
C ILE A 8 20.60 -27.12 -46.33
N ILE A 9 21.83 -26.64 -46.27
CA ILE A 9 22.34 -25.96 -45.06
C ILE A 9 21.63 -24.62 -44.84
N CYS A 10 21.33 -23.83 -45.89
CA CYS A 10 20.56 -22.60 -45.75
C CYS A 10 19.09 -22.89 -45.31
N LEU A 11 18.47 -23.97 -45.81
CA LEU A 11 17.12 -24.34 -45.42
C LEU A 11 17.05 -24.85 -43.96
N ALA A 12 18.06 -25.58 -43.50
CA ALA A 12 18.17 -26.05 -42.12
C ALA A 12 18.38 -24.91 -41.13
N PHE A 13 19.09 -23.82 -41.51
CA PHE A 13 19.26 -22.65 -40.68
C PHE A 13 17.98 -21.82 -40.52
N ILE A 14 17.08 -21.83 -41.51
CA ILE A 14 15.79 -21.11 -41.43
C ILE A 14 14.78 -21.89 -40.50
N ILE A 15 14.89 -23.20 -40.42
CA ILE A 15 14.01 -24.03 -39.60
C ILE A 15 14.47 -24.05 -38.12
N ALA A 16 15.74 -23.78 -37.85
CA ALA A 16 16.33 -23.78 -36.53
C ALA A 16 16.18 -22.44 -35.77
N PHE A 17 15.60 -21.41 -36.38
CA PHE A 17 15.20 -20.23 -35.62
C PHE A 17 13.94 -20.61 -34.81
N PRO A 18 14.04 -20.74 -33.49
CA PRO A 18 12.84 -20.86 -32.70
C PRO A 18 12.07 -19.56 -32.94
N PHE A 19 10.89 -19.67 -33.53
CA PHE A 19 9.87 -18.66 -33.37
C PHE A 19 9.49 -18.62 -31.88
N GLY A 20 10.44 -18.20 -31.06
CA GLY A 20 10.14 -17.76 -29.71
C GLY A 20 9.17 -16.60 -29.90
N LYS A 21 7.87 -16.85 -29.66
CA LYS A 21 6.95 -15.79 -29.41
C LYS A 21 7.65 -14.93 -28.37
N ALA A 22 8.17 -13.77 -28.76
CA ALA A 22 8.50 -12.71 -27.83
C ALA A 22 7.16 -12.36 -27.20
N ILE A 23 6.79 -13.10 -26.13
CA ILE A 23 5.73 -12.67 -25.23
C ILE A 23 6.29 -11.36 -24.71
N ALA A 24 5.77 -10.25 -25.21
CA ALA A 24 6.09 -8.94 -24.68
C ALA A 24 5.83 -9.06 -23.18
N GLN A 25 6.89 -9.09 -22.38
CA GLN A 25 6.77 -9.19 -20.95
C GLN A 25 6.06 -7.91 -20.53
N HIS A 26 4.77 -8.03 -20.19
CA HIS A 26 3.98 -6.89 -19.75
C HIS A 26 4.70 -6.28 -18.54
N LYS A 27 5.07 -5.00 -18.66
CA LYS A 27 5.79 -4.31 -17.60
C LYS A 27 4.82 -4.18 -16.43
N LYS A 28 5.19 -4.80 -15.32
CA LYS A 28 4.37 -4.73 -14.10
C LYS A 28 4.35 -3.33 -13.53
N ILE A 29 3.22 -2.95 -12.98
CA ILE A 29 2.99 -1.66 -12.33
C ILE A 29 3.47 -1.76 -10.89
N PRO A 30 4.44 -0.95 -10.44
CA PRO A 30 4.86 -0.93 -9.06
C PRO A 30 3.78 -0.29 -8.19
N VAL A 31 3.30 -1.03 -7.18
CA VAL A 31 2.20 -0.64 -6.31
C VAL A 31 2.63 -0.72 -4.84
N VAL A 32 2.25 0.28 -4.06
CA VAL A 32 2.26 0.25 -2.60
C VAL A 32 0.82 0.24 -2.12
N VAL A 33 0.47 -0.67 -1.23
CA VAL A 33 -0.83 -0.73 -0.58
C VAL A 33 -0.70 -0.20 0.85
N ILE A 34 -1.53 0.76 1.20
CA ILE A 34 -1.70 1.28 2.55
C ILE A 34 -3.11 0.88 2.97
N THR A 35 -3.24 0.15 4.07
CA THR A 35 -4.53 -0.39 4.51
C THR A 35 -4.58 -0.44 6.03
N ASP A 36 -5.74 -0.19 6.60
CA ASP A 36 -5.94 -0.40 8.00
C ASP A 36 -6.24 -1.87 8.34
N LEU A 37 -6.60 -2.69 7.38
CA LEU A 37 -6.74 -4.14 7.41
C LEU A 37 -7.26 -4.64 8.79
N TYR A 38 -8.32 -3.98 9.25
CA TYR A 38 -8.70 -3.98 10.65
C TYR A 38 -8.91 -5.39 11.21
N HIS A 39 -9.70 -6.19 10.55
CA HIS A 39 -9.86 -7.64 10.83
C HIS A 39 -10.42 -8.30 9.57
N PRO A 40 -9.95 -9.49 9.18
CA PRO A 40 -10.42 -10.16 7.97
C PRO A 40 -11.94 -10.34 7.89
N TYR A 41 -12.60 -10.48 9.02
CA TYR A 41 -14.08 -10.64 9.10
C TYR A 41 -14.81 -9.30 9.22
N GLN A 42 -14.14 -8.20 9.54
CA GLN A 42 -14.77 -6.88 9.71
C GLN A 42 -14.68 -6.05 8.43
N ASP A 43 -13.57 -6.13 7.70
CA ASP A 43 -13.41 -5.50 6.40
C ASP A 43 -12.97 -6.50 5.33
N PRO A 44 -13.93 -7.19 4.71
CA PRO A 44 -13.61 -8.09 3.61
C PRO A 44 -13.11 -7.34 2.37
N GLY A 45 -13.45 -6.06 2.18
CA GLY A 45 -12.99 -5.23 1.07
C GLY A 45 -11.47 -5.09 1.07
N ASP A 46 -10.90 -4.59 2.14
CA ASP A 46 -9.47 -4.40 2.31
C ASP A 46 -8.69 -5.71 2.16
N ASN A 47 -9.24 -6.81 2.66
CA ASN A 47 -8.62 -8.12 2.48
C ASN A 47 -8.62 -8.57 1.02
N MET A 48 -9.70 -8.33 0.27
CA MET A 48 -9.78 -8.66 -1.16
C MET A 48 -8.79 -7.80 -1.96
N ASP A 49 -8.70 -6.51 -1.68
CA ASP A 49 -7.75 -5.60 -2.33
C ASP A 49 -6.31 -6.05 -2.10
N LEU A 50 -6.00 -6.49 -0.88
CA LEU A 50 -4.68 -7.03 -0.57
C LEU A 50 -4.41 -8.34 -1.33
N ILE A 51 -5.38 -9.26 -1.39
CA ILE A 51 -5.27 -10.50 -2.18
C ILE A 51 -5.02 -10.18 -3.65
N MET A 52 -5.73 -9.19 -4.21
CA MET A 52 -5.52 -8.73 -5.58
C MET A 52 -4.11 -8.17 -5.79
N GLY A 53 -3.61 -7.38 -4.84
CA GLY A 53 -2.23 -6.86 -4.86
C GLY A 53 -1.18 -7.97 -4.94
N PHE A 54 -1.39 -9.07 -4.21
CA PHE A 54 -0.52 -10.24 -4.28
C PHE A 54 -0.71 -11.07 -5.55
N GLY A 55 -1.95 -11.24 -6.01
CA GLY A 55 -2.35 -12.22 -7.03
C GLY A 55 -2.32 -11.71 -8.46
N LEU A 56 -2.57 -10.43 -8.71
CA LEU A 56 -2.65 -9.90 -10.08
C LEU A 56 -1.28 -9.97 -10.79
N PRO A 57 -1.25 -10.50 -12.03
CA PRO A 57 -0.01 -10.71 -12.76
C PRO A 57 0.68 -9.40 -13.17
N ASP A 58 -0.09 -8.33 -13.38
CA ASP A 58 0.39 -7.03 -13.81
C ASP A 58 0.81 -6.12 -12.65
N VAL A 59 0.62 -6.58 -11.41
CA VAL A 59 1.01 -5.84 -10.20
C VAL A 59 2.37 -6.31 -9.69
N ASP A 60 3.24 -5.35 -9.45
CA ASP A 60 4.50 -5.52 -8.72
C ASP A 60 4.33 -4.88 -7.33
N LEU A 61 3.75 -5.65 -6.41
CA LEU A 61 3.50 -5.20 -5.04
C LEU A 61 4.81 -4.96 -4.33
N LYS A 62 5.12 -3.69 -4.04
CA LYS A 62 6.37 -3.23 -3.45
C LYS A 62 6.37 -3.21 -1.94
N ALA A 63 5.24 -2.90 -1.34
CA ALA A 63 5.07 -2.89 0.12
C ALA A 63 3.59 -2.96 0.51
N VAL A 64 3.34 -3.43 1.73
CA VAL A 64 2.06 -3.30 2.44
C VAL A 64 2.31 -2.50 3.72
N LEU A 65 1.63 -1.37 3.87
CA LEU A 65 1.78 -0.45 4.98
C LEU A 65 0.51 -0.46 5.81
N LEU A 66 0.64 -0.76 7.10
CA LEU A 66 -0.50 -0.90 8.00
C LEU A 66 -0.81 0.44 8.65
N ASP A 67 -1.94 1.02 8.27
CA ASP A 67 -2.38 2.38 8.64
C ASP A 67 -3.50 2.34 9.67
N ILE A 68 -3.22 1.82 10.84
CA ILE A 68 -4.19 1.52 11.87
C ILE A 68 -4.30 2.67 12.87
N THR A 69 -5.52 2.95 13.33
CA THR A 69 -5.78 3.98 14.34
C THR A 69 -6.19 3.35 15.66
N ASP A 70 -5.36 3.53 16.70
CA ASP A 70 -5.53 2.89 18.00
C ASP A 70 -6.82 3.34 18.73
N ALA A 71 -7.25 4.60 18.54
CA ALA A 71 -8.45 5.13 19.18
C ALA A 71 -9.73 4.32 18.89
N PHE A 72 -9.79 3.62 17.75
CA PHE A 72 -10.94 2.79 17.37
C PHE A 72 -10.84 1.35 17.86
N ARG A 73 -9.82 1.02 18.65
CA ARG A 73 -9.57 -0.31 19.22
C ARG A 73 -9.81 -0.39 20.70
N LYS A 74 -10.37 0.64 21.32
CA LYS A 74 -10.64 0.68 22.76
C LYS A 74 -11.49 -0.49 23.25
N ASP A 75 -12.40 -0.97 22.42
CA ASP A 75 -13.28 -2.10 22.75
C ASP A 75 -12.55 -3.45 22.72
N THR A 76 -11.33 -3.48 22.20
CA THR A 76 -10.45 -4.65 22.19
C THR A 76 -9.35 -4.55 23.24
N ALA A 77 -9.45 -3.66 24.22
CA ALA A 77 -8.44 -3.49 25.27
C ALA A 77 -8.14 -4.79 26.02
N ASP A 78 -9.14 -5.67 26.17
CA ASP A 78 -8.99 -7.00 26.76
C ASP A 78 -8.42 -8.04 25.78
N HIS A 79 -8.37 -7.71 24.50
CA HIS A 79 -7.80 -8.52 23.44
C HIS A 79 -6.77 -7.70 22.68
N PRO A 80 -5.52 -7.67 23.15
CA PRO A 80 -4.50 -6.86 22.51
C PRO A 80 -4.36 -7.29 21.05
N THR A 81 -4.66 -6.37 20.12
CA THR A 81 -4.45 -6.54 18.69
C THR A 81 -2.96 -6.50 18.34
N LEU A 82 -2.15 -5.98 19.26
CA LEU A 82 -0.71 -5.96 19.17
C LEU A 82 -0.14 -7.18 19.90
N TRP A 83 0.73 -7.94 19.27
CA TRP A 83 1.49 -8.98 19.96
C TRP A 83 2.89 -8.49 20.35
N LYS A 84 3.50 -9.18 21.29
CA LYS A 84 4.86 -8.89 21.72
C LYS A 84 5.86 -9.37 20.66
N ASP A 85 6.70 -8.45 20.19
CA ASP A 85 7.80 -8.70 19.27
C ASP A 85 9.04 -8.00 19.84
N PRO A 86 10.27 -8.54 19.68
CA PRO A 86 11.49 -7.87 20.14
C PRO A 86 11.71 -6.47 19.58
N ARG A 87 11.09 -6.15 18.45
CA ARG A 87 11.13 -4.83 17.80
C ARG A 87 10.11 -3.84 18.37
N GLY A 88 9.20 -4.30 19.25
CA GLY A 88 8.13 -3.52 19.83
C GLY A 88 6.75 -4.14 19.57
N PRO A 89 5.68 -3.52 20.06
CA PRO A 89 4.31 -3.97 19.80
C PRO A 89 4.04 -4.11 18.30
N ARG A 90 3.31 -5.16 17.93
CA ARG A 90 2.98 -5.46 16.54
C ARG A 90 1.49 -5.54 16.32
N GLU A 91 1.08 -5.09 15.16
CA GLU A 91 -0.32 -5.09 14.74
C GLU A 91 -0.76 -6.46 14.21
N ALA A 92 -1.97 -6.88 14.58
CA ALA A 92 -2.52 -8.16 14.13
C ALA A 92 -2.69 -8.25 12.60
N GLY A 93 -2.85 -7.12 11.90
CA GLY A 93 -2.87 -7.05 10.44
C GLY A 93 -1.60 -7.60 9.76
N ILE A 94 -0.50 -7.74 10.48
CA ILE A 94 0.71 -8.41 9.98
C ILE A 94 0.46 -9.88 9.65
N ILE A 95 -0.42 -10.57 10.40
CA ILE A 95 -0.71 -11.99 10.21
C ILE A 95 -1.21 -12.28 8.79
N PRO A 96 -2.28 -11.62 8.28
CA PRO A 96 -2.72 -11.83 6.91
C PRO A 96 -1.67 -11.45 5.86
N VAL A 97 -0.85 -10.44 6.09
CA VAL A 97 0.25 -10.10 5.16
C VAL A 97 1.28 -11.23 5.08
N GLU A 98 1.68 -11.80 6.22
CA GLU A 98 2.60 -12.94 6.27
C GLU A 98 1.97 -14.19 5.63
N GLN A 99 0.69 -14.45 5.89
CA GLN A 99 -0.04 -15.57 5.27
C GLN A 99 -0.09 -15.44 3.75
N LEU A 100 -0.41 -14.25 3.22
CA LEU A 100 -0.44 -14.00 1.77
C LEU A 100 0.97 -14.08 1.16
N SER A 101 1.98 -13.57 1.87
CA SER A 101 3.38 -13.72 1.46
C SER A 101 3.76 -15.19 1.28
N TYR A 102 3.32 -16.05 2.20
CA TYR A 102 3.53 -17.49 2.13
C TYR A 102 2.73 -18.14 0.98
N ILE A 103 1.43 -17.85 0.88
CA ILE A 103 0.52 -18.42 -0.14
C ILE A 103 1.00 -18.09 -1.56
N PHE A 104 1.38 -16.84 -1.80
CA PHE A 104 1.81 -16.38 -3.12
C PHE A 104 3.31 -16.53 -3.36
N ASN A 105 4.05 -17.08 -2.38
CA ASN A 105 5.52 -17.19 -2.41
C ASN A 105 6.21 -15.86 -2.79
N LYS A 106 5.73 -14.76 -2.20
CA LYS A 106 6.24 -13.41 -2.43
C LYS A 106 6.65 -12.79 -1.08
N LYS A 107 7.91 -12.36 -0.98
CA LYS A 107 8.36 -11.56 0.17
C LYS A 107 8.09 -10.09 -0.11
N VAL A 108 7.04 -9.57 0.49
CA VAL A 108 6.66 -8.15 0.38
C VAL A 108 7.03 -7.45 1.68
N PRO A 109 7.80 -6.35 1.64
CA PRO A 109 8.05 -5.54 2.84
C PRO A 109 6.74 -5.03 3.44
N TYR A 110 6.64 -5.02 4.75
CA TYR A 110 5.50 -4.46 5.47
C TYR A 110 5.96 -3.77 6.75
N GLY A 111 5.18 -2.84 7.23
CA GLY A 111 5.43 -2.12 8.48
C GLY A 111 4.21 -1.42 9.00
N ILE A 112 4.27 -1.03 10.27
CA ILE A 112 3.23 -0.30 10.97
C ILE A 112 3.49 1.19 10.83
N GLY A 113 2.45 1.97 10.53
CA GLY A 113 2.45 3.43 10.60
C GLY A 113 2.06 3.94 11.98
N PRO A 114 2.01 5.27 12.14
CA PRO A 114 1.57 5.90 13.37
C PRO A 114 0.18 5.43 13.79
N LEU A 115 0.00 5.09 15.06
CA LEU A 115 -1.27 4.58 15.61
C LEU A 115 -2.19 5.71 16.04
N SER A 116 -1.68 6.92 16.28
CA SER A 116 -2.44 8.09 16.69
C SER A 116 -2.60 9.10 15.55
N MET A 117 -3.66 9.93 15.63
CA MET A 117 -3.86 11.03 14.68
C MET A 117 -2.71 12.04 14.72
N MET A 118 -2.46 12.68 13.59
CA MET A 118 -1.58 13.84 13.51
C MET A 118 -2.10 14.97 14.40
N LYS A 119 -1.20 15.83 14.90
CA LYS A 119 -1.54 17.00 15.71
C LYS A 119 -1.81 18.26 14.87
N SER A 120 -1.30 18.26 13.64
CA SER A 120 -1.51 19.31 12.63
C SER A 120 -1.23 18.72 11.24
N GLU A 121 -1.57 19.47 10.19
CA GLU A 121 -1.28 19.07 8.80
C GLU A 121 0.23 18.94 8.52
N GLU A 122 1.07 19.68 9.24
CA GLU A 122 2.53 19.66 9.09
C GLU A 122 3.24 18.71 10.06
N ASP A 123 2.48 17.97 10.89
CA ASP A 123 3.07 17.07 11.87
C ASP A 123 3.92 16.00 11.16
N ARG A 124 5.16 15.86 11.59
CA ARG A 124 6.11 14.86 11.10
C ARG A 124 6.16 13.63 11.97
N MET A 125 5.48 13.66 13.10
CA MET A 125 5.35 12.58 14.07
C MET A 125 6.69 11.93 14.49
N GLU A 126 7.79 12.68 14.43
CA GLU A 126 9.15 12.22 14.78
C GLU A 126 9.30 11.80 16.25
N TYR A 127 8.35 12.20 17.08
CA TYR A 127 8.30 11.85 18.51
C TYR A 127 7.77 10.45 18.79
N LEU A 128 7.25 9.75 17.79
CA LEU A 128 6.71 8.40 17.94
C LEU A 128 7.84 7.35 18.02
N PRO A 129 7.58 6.21 18.67
CA PRO A 129 8.55 5.14 18.73
C PRO A 129 8.86 4.54 17.36
N GLY A 130 10.04 3.95 17.21
CA GLY A 130 10.54 3.47 15.92
C GLY A 130 9.62 2.47 15.21
N TYR A 131 8.89 1.64 15.96
CA TYR A 131 7.96 0.69 15.33
C TYR A 131 6.75 1.36 14.64
N GLU A 132 6.38 2.58 15.03
CA GLU A 132 5.34 3.38 14.38
C GLU A 132 5.88 4.20 13.18
N GLN A 133 7.19 4.21 12.97
CA GLN A 133 7.85 4.87 11.84
C GLN A 133 8.10 3.89 10.67
N GLU A 134 8.00 2.59 10.90
CA GLU A 134 8.39 1.58 9.92
C GLU A 134 7.70 1.75 8.56
N ALA A 135 6.40 1.99 8.55
CA ALA A 135 5.66 2.17 7.30
C ALA A 135 6.12 3.39 6.51
N ILE A 136 6.44 4.48 7.20
CA ILE A 136 6.95 5.72 6.60
C ILE A 136 8.31 5.46 5.97
N ASP A 137 9.20 4.82 6.71
CA ASP A 137 10.56 4.49 6.25
C ASP A 137 10.52 3.55 5.05
N ILE A 138 9.67 2.51 5.09
CA ILE A 138 9.48 1.57 3.98
C ILE A 138 8.95 2.30 2.74
N LEU A 139 7.94 3.17 2.87
CA LEU A 139 7.41 3.96 1.76
C LEU A 139 8.52 4.78 1.10
N LEU A 140 9.24 5.56 1.90
CA LEU A 140 10.31 6.41 1.40
C LEU A 140 11.45 5.60 0.76
N GLU A 141 11.77 4.43 1.32
CA GLU A 141 12.78 3.54 0.75
C GLU A 141 12.33 2.93 -0.59
N VAL A 142 11.08 2.47 -0.68
CA VAL A 142 10.48 1.98 -1.93
C VAL A 142 10.54 3.06 -3.00
N LEU A 143 10.12 4.28 -2.67
CA LEU A 143 10.17 5.41 -3.61
C LEU A 143 11.60 5.74 -4.07
N LYS A 144 12.58 5.74 -3.15
CA LYS A 144 13.99 5.97 -3.50
C LYS A 144 14.54 4.91 -4.45
N LYS A 145 14.23 3.63 -4.20
CA LYS A 145 14.74 2.49 -4.97
C LYS A 145 14.00 2.25 -6.29
N SER A 146 12.75 2.71 -6.39
CA SER A 146 11.95 2.47 -7.58
C SER A 146 12.55 3.18 -8.81
N LYS A 147 12.71 2.42 -9.88
CA LYS A 147 13.13 2.94 -11.20
C LYS A 147 11.95 3.56 -11.95
N GLU A 148 10.74 3.12 -11.65
CA GLU A 148 9.51 3.57 -12.27
C GLU A 148 8.68 4.34 -11.25
N PRO A 149 7.80 5.25 -11.70
CA PRO A 149 6.81 5.87 -10.83
C PRO A 149 5.90 4.83 -10.18
N VAL A 150 5.51 5.06 -8.93
CA VAL A 150 4.79 4.11 -8.08
C VAL A 150 3.33 4.53 -7.94
N GLU A 151 2.41 3.58 -8.11
CA GLU A 151 1.01 3.76 -7.74
C GLU A 151 0.86 3.50 -6.24
N VAL A 152 0.08 4.33 -5.56
CA VAL A 152 -0.23 4.16 -4.15
C VAL A 152 -1.73 3.98 -3.97
N LEU A 153 -2.13 2.87 -3.38
CA LEU A 153 -3.50 2.58 -3.00
C LEU A 153 -3.62 2.79 -1.49
N SER A 154 -4.53 3.66 -1.05
CA SER A 154 -4.71 3.99 0.37
C SER A 154 -6.16 3.77 0.78
N PHE A 155 -6.36 2.80 1.67
CA PHE A 155 -7.64 2.33 2.17
C PHE A 155 -7.84 2.61 3.67
N GLY A 156 -7.07 3.52 4.23
CA GLY A 156 -7.12 3.90 5.64
C GLY A 156 -7.07 5.42 5.84
N SER A 157 -6.43 5.85 6.92
CA SER A 157 -6.42 7.23 7.41
C SER A 157 -5.63 8.25 6.57
N ALA A 158 -4.97 7.83 5.50
CA ALA A 158 -3.98 8.62 4.73
C ALA A 158 -2.78 9.14 5.55
N ARG A 159 -2.65 8.77 6.82
CA ARG A 159 -1.64 9.30 7.76
C ARG A 159 -0.22 8.99 7.31
N ILE A 160 0.05 7.75 6.91
CA ILE A 160 1.37 7.35 6.40
C ILE A 160 1.78 8.23 5.21
N LEU A 161 0.84 8.52 4.29
CA LEU A 161 1.10 9.40 3.15
C LEU A 161 1.42 10.83 3.59
N ALA A 162 0.62 11.40 4.49
CA ALA A 162 0.77 12.78 4.95
C ALA A 162 2.10 12.97 5.69
N VAL A 163 2.44 12.06 6.60
CA VAL A 163 3.69 12.09 7.35
C VAL A 163 4.88 11.90 6.41
N ALA A 164 4.84 10.92 5.50
CA ALA A 164 5.90 10.73 4.50
C ALA A 164 6.09 11.97 3.60
N TYR A 165 4.97 12.64 3.23
CA TYR A 165 5.03 13.88 2.47
C TYR A 165 5.68 15.00 3.27
N ASN A 166 5.38 15.13 4.56
CA ASN A 166 6.02 16.10 5.44
C ASN A 166 7.54 15.85 5.60
N HIS A 167 7.96 14.57 5.52
CA HIS A 167 9.39 14.21 5.57
C HIS A 167 10.12 14.46 4.24
N ALA A 168 9.51 14.10 3.10
CA ALA A 168 10.20 14.06 1.82
C ALA A 168 9.32 14.50 0.62
N PRO A 169 8.79 15.75 0.61
CA PRO A 169 7.84 16.18 -0.40
C PRO A 169 8.38 16.10 -1.82
N LYS A 170 9.64 16.43 -2.04
CA LYS A 170 10.28 16.37 -3.37
C LYS A 170 10.36 14.93 -3.90
N LEU A 171 10.73 13.98 -3.04
CA LEU A 171 10.82 12.57 -3.41
C LEU A 171 9.45 12.03 -3.80
N MET A 172 8.43 12.30 -2.98
CA MET A 172 7.08 11.80 -3.24
C MET A 172 6.52 12.35 -4.55
N LYS A 173 6.65 13.66 -4.82
CA LYS A 173 6.27 14.27 -6.09
C LYS A 173 6.96 13.66 -7.32
N GLN A 174 8.24 13.31 -7.18
CA GLN A 174 9.01 12.75 -8.29
C GLN A 174 8.70 11.29 -8.57
N LYS A 175 8.29 10.54 -7.54
CA LYS A 175 8.24 9.08 -7.58
C LYS A 175 6.84 8.50 -7.52
N ILE A 176 5.86 9.22 -7.04
CA ILE A 176 4.46 8.78 -7.07
C ILE A 176 3.87 9.16 -8.43
N HIS A 177 3.26 8.16 -9.09
CA HIS A 177 2.53 8.36 -10.33
C HIS A 177 1.10 8.83 -10.04
N LYS A 178 0.43 8.15 -9.11
CA LYS A 178 -0.93 8.47 -8.69
C LYS A 178 -1.20 7.91 -7.30
N ILE A 179 -2.03 8.62 -6.55
CA ILE A 179 -2.61 8.16 -5.29
C ILE A 179 -4.09 7.88 -5.52
N HIS A 180 -4.51 6.67 -5.14
CA HIS A 180 -5.89 6.24 -5.12
C HIS A 180 -6.36 6.20 -3.67
N LEU A 181 -7.23 7.12 -3.29
CA LEU A 181 -7.77 7.21 -1.93
C LEU A 181 -9.16 6.57 -1.90
N SER A 182 -9.35 5.58 -1.04
CA SER A 182 -10.67 5.09 -0.68
C SER A 182 -11.20 5.92 0.49
N ALA A 183 -11.75 7.07 0.19
CA ALA A 183 -12.16 8.04 1.21
C ALA A 183 -13.17 9.05 0.70
N GLY A 184 -13.89 9.67 1.62
CA GLY A 184 -14.90 10.67 1.34
C GLY A 184 -16.23 10.08 0.91
N THR A 185 -17.26 10.91 0.85
CA THR A 185 -18.60 10.51 0.42
C THR A 185 -19.07 11.37 -0.74
N ALA A 186 -19.63 10.73 -1.76
CA ALA A 186 -20.34 11.41 -2.85
C ALA A 186 -21.80 11.76 -2.48
N SER A 187 -22.30 11.22 -1.36
CA SER A 187 -23.67 11.46 -0.92
C SER A 187 -23.81 12.80 -0.19
N LYS A 188 -24.89 13.53 -0.48
CA LYS A 188 -25.31 14.68 0.34
C LYS A 188 -26.05 14.25 1.60
N ASN A 189 -26.39 12.97 1.72
CA ASN A 189 -27.05 12.43 2.91
C ASN A 189 -25.97 11.99 3.91
N HIS A 190 -25.69 12.85 4.86
CA HIS A 190 -24.71 12.63 5.92
C HIS A 190 -25.11 11.52 6.91
N GLU A 191 -26.35 11.02 6.87
CA GLU A 191 -26.80 9.91 7.72
C GLU A 191 -26.22 8.55 7.27
N LEU A 192 -25.67 8.46 6.07
CA LEU A 192 -24.99 7.26 5.55
C LEU A 192 -23.50 7.22 5.86
N GLY A 193 -22.98 8.26 6.48
CA GLY A 193 -21.59 8.26 7.00
C GLY A 193 -21.54 7.41 8.26
N SER A 194 -20.57 6.53 8.30
CA SER A 194 -20.36 5.52 9.33
C SER A 194 -20.40 6.04 10.77
N ASP A 195 -20.75 5.16 11.68
CA ASP A 195 -20.54 5.26 13.12
C ASP A 195 -19.05 5.22 13.47
N ALA A 196 -18.27 6.17 13.01
CA ALA A 196 -16.83 6.26 13.26
C ALA A 196 -16.51 6.54 14.74
N GLY A 197 -17.24 5.94 15.67
CA GLY A 197 -16.98 5.95 17.11
C GLY A 197 -16.98 7.33 17.75
N ALA A 198 -16.47 7.43 18.98
CA ALA A 198 -16.52 8.63 19.82
C ALA A 198 -15.72 9.84 19.29
N ASN A 199 -14.86 9.66 18.31
CA ASN A 199 -14.07 10.72 17.66
C ASN A 199 -14.59 11.06 16.26
N ALA A 200 -15.71 10.45 15.83
CA ALA A 200 -16.28 10.71 14.52
C ALA A 200 -16.78 12.14 14.42
N ILE A 201 -16.48 12.77 13.30
CA ILE A 201 -17.22 13.94 12.87
C ILE A 201 -18.61 13.43 12.48
N PRO A 202 -19.69 13.91 13.11
CA PRO A 202 -21.04 13.49 12.74
C PRO A 202 -21.27 13.60 11.23
N GLY A 203 -21.63 12.51 10.57
CA GLY A 203 -21.77 12.46 9.12
C GLY A 203 -20.46 12.42 8.34
N GLY A 204 -19.33 12.22 9.00
CA GLY A 204 -18.02 12.00 8.36
C GLY A 204 -17.89 10.61 7.78
N GLU A 205 -17.17 10.51 6.67
CA GLU A 205 -16.75 9.22 6.14
C GLU A 205 -15.66 8.62 7.04
N TRP A 206 -15.65 7.28 7.18
CA TRP A 206 -14.82 6.58 8.17
C TRP A 206 -13.33 6.89 8.03
N ASN A 207 -12.74 6.68 6.85
CA ASN A 207 -11.30 6.86 6.64
C ASN A 207 -10.87 8.32 6.88
N VAL A 208 -11.70 9.28 6.44
CA VAL A 208 -11.45 10.71 6.71
C VAL A 208 -11.49 11.02 8.20
N ALA A 209 -12.44 10.40 8.95
CA ALA A 209 -12.57 10.61 10.38
C ALA A 209 -11.41 10.01 11.19
N LEU A 210 -10.71 8.99 10.65
CA LEU A 210 -9.52 8.41 11.26
C LEU A 210 -8.37 9.42 11.40
N ASP A 211 -8.21 10.36 10.45
CA ASP A 211 -7.25 11.44 10.56
C ASP A 211 -7.55 12.61 9.61
N VAL A 212 -8.30 13.58 10.08
CA VAL A 212 -8.68 14.77 9.30
C VAL A 212 -7.50 15.63 8.89
N PHE A 213 -6.44 15.68 9.70
CA PHE A 213 -5.23 16.44 9.36
C PHE A 213 -4.48 15.79 8.20
N ALA A 214 -4.41 14.46 8.20
CA ALA A 214 -3.79 13.71 7.12
C ALA A 214 -4.49 13.93 5.77
N PHE A 215 -5.82 13.80 5.75
CA PHE A 215 -6.59 14.06 4.53
C PHE A 215 -6.46 15.51 4.06
N ASN A 216 -6.59 16.48 4.94
CA ASN A 216 -6.37 17.87 4.58
C ASN A 216 -4.96 18.12 4.01
N ARG A 217 -3.95 17.47 4.61
CA ARG A 217 -2.57 17.59 4.13
C ARG A 217 -2.40 17.06 2.72
N ILE A 218 -2.96 15.88 2.44
CA ILE A 218 -2.86 15.25 1.12
C ILE A 218 -3.69 16.01 0.08
N LEU A 219 -4.92 16.38 0.39
CA LEU A 219 -5.80 17.12 -0.55
C LEU A 219 -5.27 18.52 -0.89
N LYS A 220 -4.53 19.16 0.02
CA LYS A 220 -3.86 20.45 -0.23
C LYS A 220 -2.45 20.29 -0.82
N SER A 221 -1.96 19.08 -0.93
CA SER A 221 -0.64 18.82 -1.53
C SER A 221 -0.71 18.93 -3.06
N ASP A 222 0.46 18.94 -3.68
CA ASP A 222 0.62 18.88 -5.13
C ASP A 222 1.03 17.47 -5.59
N LEU A 223 0.63 16.44 -4.84
CA LEU A 223 0.75 15.04 -5.22
C LEU A 223 -0.30 14.68 -6.29
N PRO A 224 0.03 13.81 -7.24
CA PRO A 224 -0.87 13.39 -8.32
C PRO A 224 -1.96 12.43 -7.86
#